data_2139c3413231f045f0117754b2dc0e52
#
_entry.id   2139c3413231f045f0117754b2dc0e52
#
_cell.length_a   1.000
_cell.length_b   1.000
_cell.length_c   1.000
_cell.angle_alpha   90.00
_cell.angle_beta   90.00
_cell.angle_gamma   90.00
#
_symmetry.space_group_name_H-M   'P 1'
#
loop_
_entity.id
_entity.type
_entity.pdbx_description
1 polymer ?
#
loop_
_entity_poly.entity_id
_entity_poly.type
_entity_poly.pdbx_seq_one_letter_code
_entity_poly.pdbx_strand_id
1 'polypeptide(L)'
;MTERPIRHLNQVELARRWALSHRTLERWRWEGNGPRYLKVGGRVLYRLTDIEAYEAAQFREPAGAGPAFPTAPAAPRWVRP
;
A
#
# COMPACT_ATOMS: atom_id res chain seq x y z
N MET A 1 -7.79 -25.80 13.74
CA MET A 1 -7.71 -25.36 13.50
C MET A 1 -6.82 -24.86 13.08
N THR A 2 -6.71 -24.52 12.83
CA THR A 2 -5.84 -24.24 12.39
C THR A 2 -5.86 -23.09 11.89
N GLU A 3 -5.92 -22.24 12.28
CA GLU A 3 -5.96 -21.12 11.91
C GLU A 3 -4.72 -20.73 11.41
N ARG A 4 -4.59 -20.10 10.42
CA ARG A 4 -3.47 -19.62 9.94
C ARG A 4 -3.09 -18.41 10.61
N PRO A 5 -1.96 -18.12 11.04
CA PRO A 5 -1.56 -16.89 11.64
C PRO A 5 -1.60 -15.79 10.64
N ILE A 6 -1.94 -14.65 11.06
CA ILE A 6 -1.95 -13.53 10.18
C ILE A 6 -0.55 -13.03 10.05
N ARG A 7 -0.07 -12.89 8.85
CA ARG A 7 1.27 -12.42 8.64
C ARG A 7 1.34 -10.94 8.76
N HIS A 8 2.42 -10.44 9.27
CA HIS A 8 2.64 -9.02 9.40
C HIS A 8 3.98 -8.67 8.77
N LEU A 9 4.06 -7.54 8.13
CA LEU A 9 5.30 -7.08 7.58
C LEU A 9 5.64 -5.77 8.23
N ASN A 10 6.90 -5.52 8.45
CA ASN A 10 7.28 -4.24 8.98
C ASN A 10 7.43 -3.27 7.80
N GLN A 11 7.71 -2.02 8.11
CA GLN A 11 7.78 -1.02 7.08
C GLN A 11 8.85 -1.30 6.05
N VAL A 12 9.97 -1.83 6.46
CA VAL A 12 11.04 -2.11 5.52
C VAL A 12 10.65 -3.26 4.61
N GLU A 13 10.01 -4.27 5.15
CA GLU A 13 9.59 -5.38 4.36
C GLU A 13 8.53 -4.98 3.36
N LEU A 14 7.60 -4.14 3.76
CA LEU A 14 6.57 -3.71 2.86
C LEU A 14 7.18 -2.82 1.77
N ALA A 15 8.10 -1.97 2.12
CA ALA A 15 8.73 -1.12 1.14
C ALA A 15 9.44 -1.96 0.10
N ARG A 16 10.08 -3.04 0.57
CA ARG A 16 10.75 -3.91 -0.35
C ARG A 16 9.77 -4.61 -1.26
N ARG A 17 8.66 -5.04 -0.72
CA ARG A 17 7.66 -5.71 -1.52
C ARG A 17 7.16 -4.82 -2.64
N TRP A 18 7.04 -3.54 -2.40
CA TRP A 18 6.52 -2.62 -3.40
C TRP A 18 7.62 -1.81 -4.08
N ALA A 19 8.87 -2.10 -3.79
CA ALA A 19 10.00 -1.41 -4.38
C ALA A 19 9.93 0.08 -4.11
N LEU A 20 9.59 0.43 -2.90
CA LEU A 20 9.51 1.82 -2.51
C LEU A 20 10.49 2.09 -1.39
N SER A 21 10.72 3.35 -1.13
CA SER A 21 11.54 3.70 -0.01
C SER A 21 10.68 3.63 1.24
N HIS A 22 11.25 3.23 2.34
CA HIS A 22 10.46 3.17 3.56
C HIS A 22 10.04 4.55 3.99
N ARG A 23 10.72 5.60 3.54
CA ARG A 23 10.29 6.91 3.84
C ARG A 23 9.01 7.25 3.17
N THR A 24 8.73 6.66 2.02
CA THR A 24 7.48 6.86 1.34
C THR A 24 6.35 6.37 2.21
N LEU A 25 6.55 5.21 2.84
CA LEU A 25 5.51 4.69 3.69
C LEU A 25 5.32 5.57 4.93
N GLU A 26 6.38 6.11 5.44
CA GLU A 26 6.27 7.00 6.56
C GLU A 26 5.48 8.23 6.19
N ARG A 27 5.74 8.78 5.04
CA ARG A 27 5.03 9.93 4.61
C ARG A 27 3.57 9.65 4.43
N TRP A 28 3.26 8.48 3.88
CA TRP A 28 1.87 8.12 3.69
C TRP A 28 1.13 8.09 5.03
N ARG A 29 1.77 7.54 6.06
CA ARG A 29 1.11 7.50 7.36
C ARG A 29 0.85 8.91 7.88
N TRP A 30 1.78 9.80 7.66
CA TRP A 30 1.57 11.15 8.07
C TRP A 30 0.44 11.79 7.35
N GLU A 31 0.26 11.45 6.10
CA GLU A 31 -0.74 12.07 5.29
C GLU A 31 -2.07 11.34 5.35
N GLY A 32 -2.12 10.24 6.05
CA GLY A 32 -3.35 9.48 6.09
C GLY A 32 -3.60 8.66 4.85
N ASN A 33 -2.56 8.36 4.12
CA ASN A 33 -2.69 7.54 2.93
C ASN A 33 -2.05 6.20 3.14
N GLY A 34 -2.19 5.32 2.20
CA GLY A 34 -1.55 4.03 2.26
C GLY A 34 -2.43 3.01 2.92
N PRO A 35 -1.91 1.84 3.12
CA PRO A 35 -2.71 0.79 3.69
C PRO A 35 -2.88 0.95 5.19
N ARG A 36 -3.80 0.22 5.74
CA ARG A 36 -3.99 0.27 7.17
C ARG A 36 -2.79 -0.30 7.86
N TYR A 37 -2.53 0.10 9.04
CA TYR A 37 -1.39 -0.42 9.76
C TYR A 37 -1.70 -0.52 11.25
N LEU A 38 -0.86 -1.27 11.93
CA LEU A 38 -0.98 -1.43 13.34
C LEU A 38 0.21 -0.79 14.00
N LYS A 39 0.02 -0.24 15.17
CA LYS A 39 1.13 0.26 15.89
C LYS A 39 1.20 -0.53 17.17
N VAL A 40 2.15 -1.38 17.29
CA VAL A 40 2.24 -2.27 18.41
C VAL A 40 3.58 -2.08 19.08
N GLY A 41 3.56 -1.69 20.32
CA GLY A 41 4.82 -1.55 21.02
C GLY A 41 5.78 -0.61 20.38
N GLY A 42 5.29 0.42 19.76
CA GLY A 42 6.17 1.34 19.09
C GLY A 42 6.59 0.95 17.71
N ARG A 43 6.17 -0.24 17.24
CA ARG A 43 6.51 -0.64 15.92
C ARG A 43 5.35 -0.54 15.04
N VAL A 44 5.57 -0.25 13.80
CA VAL A 44 4.52 -0.17 12.80
C VAL A 44 4.54 -1.45 12.02
N LEU A 45 3.41 -2.12 11.97
CA LEU A 45 3.30 -3.36 11.25
C LEU A 45 2.12 -3.29 10.30
N TYR A 46 2.22 -3.96 9.19
CA TYR A 46 1.15 -3.99 8.22
C TYR A 46 0.69 -5.43 8.08
N ARG A 47 -0.58 -5.68 8.22
CA ARG A 47 -1.06 -7.05 8.09
C ARG A 47 -1.10 -7.40 6.62
N LEU A 48 -0.70 -8.57 6.27
CA LEU A 48 -0.66 -8.96 4.88
C LEU A 48 -2.03 -8.84 4.25
N THR A 49 -3.07 -9.15 4.97
CA THR A 49 -4.42 -9.05 4.42
C THR A 49 -4.74 -7.61 4.05
N ASP A 50 -4.29 -6.65 4.85
CA ASP A 50 -4.54 -5.25 4.54
C ASP A 50 -3.67 -4.79 3.38
N ILE A 51 -2.47 -5.34 3.28
CA ILE A 51 -1.60 -5.03 2.16
C ILE A 51 -2.24 -5.51 0.87
N GLU A 52 -2.76 -6.71 0.90
CA GLU A 52 -3.37 -7.27 -0.29
C GLU A 52 -4.62 -6.50 -0.67
N ALA A 53 -5.38 -6.07 0.29
CA ALA A 53 -6.56 -5.30 0.01
C ALA A 53 -6.19 -3.96 -0.62
N TYR A 54 -5.13 -3.37 -0.13
CA TYR A 54 -4.71 -2.10 -0.67
C TYR A 54 -4.20 -2.29 -2.10
N GLU A 55 -3.47 -3.37 -2.33
CA GLU A 55 -2.97 -3.65 -3.67
C GLU A 55 -4.13 -3.83 -4.62
N ALA A 56 -5.15 -4.52 -4.20
CA ALA A 56 -6.28 -4.75 -5.07
C ALA A 56 -6.98 -3.45 -5.41
N ALA A 57 -7.02 -2.57 -4.46
CA ALA A 57 -7.66 -1.29 -4.72
C ALA A 57 -6.83 -0.40 -5.62
N GLN A 58 -5.54 -0.63 -5.66
CA GLN A 58 -4.69 0.19 -6.50
C GLN A 58 -4.43 -0.40 -7.86
N PHE A 59 -4.94 -1.58 -8.09
CA PHE A 59 -4.66 -2.25 -9.33
C PHE A 59 -5.25 -1.49 -10.49
N ARG A 60 -4.48 -1.28 -11.51
CA ARG A 60 -4.99 -0.58 -12.67
C ARG A 60 -4.80 -1.42 -13.88
N GLU A 61 -5.82 -1.52 -14.69
CA GLU A 61 -5.65 -2.29 -15.84
C GLU A 61 -5.35 -1.46 -16.97
N PRO A 62 -4.63 -1.85 -17.89
CA PRO A 62 -4.28 -1.08 -19.02
C PRO A 62 -5.48 -0.88 -19.75
N ALA A 63 -5.57 0.06 -20.30
CA ALA A 63 -6.66 0.33 -20.95
C ALA A 63 -7.01 -0.38 -21.99
N GLY A 64 -6.65 -1.19 -22.27
CA GLY A 64 -7.14 -1.71 -23.33
C GLY A 64 -8.41 -1.39 -23.38
N ALA A 65 -8.86 -1.28 -22.55
CA ALA A 65 -10.11 -1.10 -22.62
C ALA A 65 -10.40 0.17 -22.77
N GLY A 66 -9.99 0.79 -22.65
CA GLY A 66 -10.57 1.93 -22.66
C GLY A 66 -9.91 2.86 -23.09
N PRO A 67 -10.32 3.74 -23.01
CA PRO A 67 -9.91 4.75 -23.45
C PRO A 67 -8.85 5.13 -22.78
N ALA A 68 -8.28 5.06 -22.94
CA ALA A 68 -7.50 5.45 -22.49
C ALA A 68 -7.11 5.97 -21.44
N PHE A 69 -6.77 6.39 -21.24
CA PHE A 69 -6.39 6.85 -20.31
C PHE A 69 -6.56 7.72 -19.84
N PRO A 70 -6.71 7.83 -19.50
CA PRO A 70 -7.11 8.53 -18.91
C PRO A 70 -6.38 9.22 -18.30
N THR A 71 -6.21 9.42 -18.33
CA THR A 71 -5.79 10.19 -17.93
C THR A 71 -5.58 10.28 -16.62
N ALA A 72 -5.29 9.91 -16.20
CA ALA A 72 -5.04 9.92 -14.99
C ALA A 72 -5.34 10.88 -14.29
N PRO A 73 -6.08 11.04 -14.12
CA PRO A 73 -6.46 11.97 -13.53
C PRO A 73 -5.78 12.23 -12.40
N ALA A 74 -6.04 12.04 -11.71
CA ALA A 74 -5.59 12.45 -10.68
C ALA A 74 -4.64 11.64 -10.11
N ALA A 75 -3.63 11.99 -10.00
CA ALA A 75 -2.78 11.29 -9.30
C ALA A 75 -3.13 11.36 -7.89
N PRO A 76 -2.96 10.39 -7.16
CA PRO A 76 -3.23 10.38 -5.78
C PRO A 76 -2.33 11.33 -5.15
N ARG A 77 -2.72 11.92 -4.04
CA ARG A 77 -1.92 12.85 -3.49
C ARG A 77 -0.61 12.36 -3.11
N TRP A 78 -0.37 11.13 -2.94
CA TRP A 78 0.93 10.71 -2.58
C TRP A 78 1.84 10.57 -3.74
N VAL A 79 1.33 10.76 -4.92
CA VAL A 79 2.18 10.65 -6.04
C VAL A 79 2.82 11.95 -6.22
N ARG A 80 3.97 12.08 -6.37
CA ARG A 80 4.54 13.24 -6.52
C ARG A 80 4.83 13.50 -7.77
N PRO A 81 4.67 14.43 -8.22
CA PRO A 81 4.91 14.79 -9.56
C PRO A 81 6.35 14.84 -9.81
#